data_e4ce042658d69fc8d65dbd3aeef9caec
#
_entry.id   e4ce042658d69fc8d65dbd3aeef9caec
#
_cell.length_a   1.000
_cell.length_b   1.000
_cell.length_c   1.000
_cell.angle_alpha   90.00
_cell.angle_beta   90.00
_cell.angle_gamma   90.00
#
_symmetry.space_group_name_H-M   'P 1'
#
loop_
_entity.id
_entity.type
_entity.pdbx_description
1 polymer ?
#
loop_
_entity_poly.entity_id
_entity_poly.type
_entity_poly.pdbx_seq_one_letter_code
_entity_poly.pdbx_strand_id
1 'polypeptide(L)'
;MPNHMIDSINSKSYLLFQCQVNHHFTVALSFTGNGKFTLTLTDHKGQLRWNEMPLFENKKHVDVFLHVFSFLMFGEDSDIGLDPSFEFNNFGKLQAIIIDQKSYAVEKMVYELSCIVGRATHVWVVKHNYKYVLKDLWIQEHHVDSEINILLKMTDAMSGLEGSPESF
;
A
#
# COMPACT_ATOMS: atom_id res chain seq x y z
N MET A 1 -17.67 8.42 -18.69
CA MET A 1 -16.82 9.42 -18.01
C MET A 1 -15.82 9.96 -19.00
N PRO A 2 -15.54 11.26 -18.99
CA PRO A 2 -14.47 11.80 -19.85
C PRO A 2 -13.11 11.22 -19.44
N ASN A 3 -12.25 10.90 -20.41
CA ASN A 3 -10.93 10.30 -20.17
C ASN A 3 -10.07 11.13 -19.20
N HIS A 4 -10.14 12.47 -19.27
CA HIS A 4 -9.38 13.36 -18.37
C HIS A 4 -9.76 13.24 -16.88
N MET A 5 -10.95 12.76 -16.54
CA MET A 5 -11.31 12.53 -15.14
C MET A 5 -10.66 11.25 -14.60
N ILE A 6 -10.58 10.21 -15.43
CA ILE A 6 -9.86 8.98 -15.11
C ILE A 6 -8.37 9.29 -14.95
N ASP A 7 -7.79 10.05 -15.86
CA ASP A 7 -6.38 10.47 -15.82
C ASP A 7 -6.09 11.29 -14.57
N SER A 8 -7.02 12.16 -14.17
CA SER A 8 -6.89 12.94 -12.92
C SER A 8 -6.92 12.06 -11.66
N ILE A 9 -7.78 11.03 -11.60
CA ILE A 9 -7.83 10.09 -10.47
C ILE A 9 -6.53 9.28 -10.42
N ASN A 10 -6.10 8.75 -11.56
CA ASN A 10 -4.86 7.99 -11.65
C ASN A 10 -3.64 8.81 -11.20
N SER A 11 -3.54 10.05 -11.66
CA SER A 11 -2.45 10.95 -11.27
C SER A 11 -2.44 11.24 -9.78
N LYS A 12 -3.62 11.44 -9.16
CA LYS A 12 -3.75 11.68 -7.72
C LYS A 12 -3.42 10.44 -6.90
N SER A 13 -3.91 9.26 -7.31
CA SER A 13 -3.58 7.99 -6.67
C SER A 13 -2.08 7.72 -6.74
N TYR A 14 -1.43 7.96 -7.90
CA TYR A 14 0.01 7.85 -8.06
C TYR A 14 0.77 8.76 -7.10
N LEU A 15 0.37 10.03 -7.00
CA LEU A 15 1.00 10.97 -6.07
C LEU A 15 0.83 10.53 -4.61
N LEU A 16 -0.34 10.00 -4.23
CA LEU A 16 -0.55 9.48 -2.87
C LEU A 16 0.37 8.30 -2.58
N PHE A 17 0.46 7.31 -3.47
CA PHE A 17 1.37 6.18 -3.29
C PHE A 17 2.85 6.59 -3.29
N GLN A 18 3.20 7.64 -4.02
CA GLN A 18 4.56 8.17 -4.04
C GLN A 18 4.91 8.96 -2.78
N CYS A 19 3.96 9.75 -2.24
CA CYS A 19 4.19 10.60 -1.09
C CYS A 19 3.94 9.90 0.26
N GLN A 20 3.13 8.83 0.27
CA GLN A 20 2.70 8.11 1.46
C GLN A 20 3.00 6.62 1.29
N VAL A 21 4.20 6.23 1.69
CA VAL A 21 4.73 4.86 1.54
C VAL A 21 3.89 3.78 2.24
N ASN A 22 3.06 4.18 3.19
CA ASN A 22 2.13 3.32 3.91
C ASN A 22 0.73 3.25 3.30
N HIS A 23 0.53 3.76 2.08
CA HIS A 23 -0.79 3.76 1.43
C HIS A 23 -0.96 2.51 0.56
N HIS A 24 -1.83 1.59 0.97
CA HIS A 24 -2.09 0.33 0.27
C HIS A 24 -3.12 0.47 -0.85
N PHE A 25 -4.11 1.31 -0.66
CA PHE A 25 -5.13 1.62 -1.66
C PHE A 25 -5.66 3.04 -1.47
N THR A 26 -6.24 3.60 -2.52
CA THR A 26 -6.90 4.90 -2.46
C THR A 26 -8.36 4.77 -2.84
N VAL A 27 -9.22 5.54 -2.19
CA VAL A 27 -10.64 5.64 -2.52
C VAL A 27 -10.93 7.04 -3.00
N ALA A 28 -11.52 7.17 -4.19
CA ALA A 28 -11.92 8.44 -4.76
C ALA A 28 -13.42 8.48 -5.00
N LEU A 29 -14.07 9.49 -4.41
CA LEU A 29 -15.45 9.85 -4.70
C LEU A 29 -15.45 10.97 -5.73
N SER A 30 -16.01 10.70 -6.92
CA SER A 30 -15.99 11.64 -8.03
C SER A 30 -17.40 12.04 -8.42
N PHE A 31 -17.59 13.33 -8.65
CA PHE A 31 -18.84 13.87 -9.15
C PHE A 31 -18.75 14.09 -10.66
N THR A 32 -19.70 13.51 -11.38
CA THR A 32 -19.88 13.79 -12.82
C THR A 32 -20.94 14.85 -12.99
N GLY A 33 -20.99 15.49 -14.14
CA GLY A 33 -22.07 16.42 -14.48
C GLY A 33 -23.44 15.79 -14.23
N ASN A 34 -24.47 16.59 -14.09
CA ASN A 34 -25.86 16.16 -13.88
C ASN A 34 -26.15 15.47 -12.52
N GLY A 35 -25.41 15.81 -11.46
CA GLY A 35 -25.70 15.29 -10.12
C GLY A 35 -25.50 13.81 -9.96
N LYS A 36 -24.54 13.22 -10.68
CA LYS A 36 -24.13 11.83 -10.53
C LYS A 36 -22.81 11.75 -9.80
N PHE A 37 -22.58 10.63 -9.10
CA PHE A 37 -21.32 10.30 -8.47
C PHE A 37 -20.87 8.89 -8.82
N THR A 38 -19.59 8.64 -8.67
CA THR A 38 -18.98 7.31 -8.80
C THR A 38 -17.90 7.15 -7.76
N LEU A 39 -17.75 5.94 -7.27
CA LEU A 39 -16.68 5.53 -6.37
C LEU A 39 -15.60 4.80 -7.18
N THR A 40 -14.35 5.10 -6.91
CA THR A 40 -13.20 4.43 -7.50
C THR A 40 -12.25 4.02 -6.40
N LEU A 41 -11.90 2.74 -6.37
CA LEU A 41 -10.85 2.20 -5.52
C LEU A 41 -9.65 1.88 -6.42
N THR A 42 -8.47 2.35 -6.04
CA THR A 42 -7.22 2.09 -6.77
C THR A 42 -6.23 1.46 -5.80
N ASP A 43 -5.67 0.32 -6.17
CA ASP A 43 -4.57 -0.34 -5.48
C ASP A 43 -3.45 -0.71 -6.48
N HIS A 44 -2.41 -1.41 -6.01
CA HIS A 44 -1.31 -1.85 -6.86
C HIS A 44 -1.64 -3.02 -7.82
N LYS A 45 -2.87 -3.56 -7.77
CA LYS A 45 -3.39 -4.53 -8.76
C LYS A 45 -4.13 -3.84 -9.89
N GLY A 46 -4.60 -2.61 -9.66
CA GLY A 46 -5.35 -1.85 -10.65
C GLY A 46 -6.43 -0.97 -10.04
N GLN A 47 -7.49 -0.77 -10.80
CA GLN A 47 -8.58 0.11 -10.42
C GLN A 47 -9.93 -0.60 -10.53
N LEU A 48 -10.70 -0.55 -9.45
CA LEU A 48 -12.09 -0.95 -9.42
C LEU A 48 -12.98 0.30 -9.39
N ARG A 49 -13.89 0.38 -10.32
CA ARG A 49 -14.78 1.51 -10.43
C ARG A 49 -16.23 1.06 -10.46
N TRP A 50 -17.07 1.70 -9.65
CA TRP A 50 -18.50 1.48 -9.65
C TRP A 50 -19.18 2.26 -10.77
N ASN A 51 -20.35 1.78 -11.19
CA ASN A 51 -21.19 2.50 -12.13
C ASN A 51 -21.62 3.85 -11.55
N GLU A 52 -21.83 4.82 -12.43
CA GLU A 52 -22.35 6.13 -12.01
C GLU A 52 -23.73 6.01 -11.39
N MET A 53 -23.90 6.60 -10.23
CA MET A 53 -25.16 6.64 -9.48
C MET A 53 -25.69 8.07 -9.45
N PRO A 54 -26.95 8.31 -9.84
CA PRO A 54 -27.57 9.62 -9.72
C PRO A 54 -27.86 9.92 -8.26
N LEU A 55 -27.33 11.03 -7.75
CA LEU A 55 -27.41 11.39 -6.33
C LEU A 55 -28.86 11.68 -5.88
N PHE A 56 -29.66 12.31 -6.73
CA PHE A 56 -30.96 12.86 -6.35
C PHE A 56 -32.17 12.09 -6.89
N GLU A 57 -31.96 10.97 -7.57
CA GLU A 57 -33.08 10.23 -8.16
C GLU A 57 -33.94 9.45 -7.14
N ASN A 58 -33.31 8.95 -6.09
CA ASN A 58 -34.01 8.23 -5.04
C ASN A 58 -33.25 8.27 -3.70
N LYS A 59 -33.97 8.02 -2.61
CA LYS A 59 -33.43 8.03 -1.26
C LYS A 59 -32.28 7.03 -1.07
N LYS A 60 -32.35 5.86 -1.70
CA LYS A 60 -31.31 4.82 -1.58
C LYS A 60 -29.95 5.31 -2.09
N HIS A 61 -29.93 6.08 -3.18
CA HIS A 61 -28.68 6.64 -3.71
C HIS A 61 -28.11 7.72 -2.78
N VAL A 62 -28.97 8.55 -2.18
CA VAL A 62 -28.56 9.53 -1.16
C VAL A 62 -27.98 8.80 0.05
N ASP A 63 -28.63 7.75 0.53
CA ASP A 63 -28.16 6.96 1.68
C ASP A 63 -26.79 6.32 1.39
N VAL A 64 -26.60 5.72 0.21
CA VAL A 64 -25.31 5.16 -0.23
C VAL A 64 -24.23 6.24 -0.27
N PHE A 65 -24.54 7.40 -0.86
CA PHE A 65 -23.59 8.52 -0.91
C PHE A 65 -23.19 8.97 0.49
N LEU A 66 -24.17 9.18 1.39
CA LEU A 66 -23.89 9.62 2.76
C LEU A 66 -23.06 8.60 3.55
N HIS A 67 -23.32 7.30 3.38
CA HIS A 67 -22.50 6.27 4.01
C HIS A 67 -21.07 6.29 3.51
N VAL A 68 -20.86 6.32 2.19
CA VAL A 68 -19.51 6.40 1.61
C VAL A 68 -18.80 7.67 2.03
N PHE A 69 -19.48 8.81 1.97
CA PHE A 69 -18.90 10.09 2.36
C PHE A 69 -18.53 10.12 3.86
N SER A 70 -19.41 9.63 4.72
CA SER A 70 -19.14 9.53 6.16
C SER A 70 -17.98 8.58 6.44
N PHE A 71 -17.90 7.45 5.75
CA PHE A 71 -16.79 6.51 5.85
C PHE A 71 -15.45 7.17 5.46
N LEU A 72 -15.41 7.91 4.35
CA LEU A 72 -14.21 8.62 3.90
C LEU A 72 -13.79 9.77 4.82
N MET A 73 -14.75 10.39 5.53
CA MET A 73 -14.48 11.53 6.42
C MET A 73 -14.17 11.13 7.86
N PHE A 74 -14.67 10.00 8.33
CA PHE A 74 -14.65 9.63 9.75
C PHE A 74 -14.18 8.18 9.97
N GLY A 75 -13.85 7.43 8.91
CA GLY A 75 -13.25 6.11 9.00
C GLY A 75 -11.86 6.16 9.62
N GLU A 76 -11.39 5.04 10.14
CA GLU A 76 -10.02 4.90 10.63
C GLU A 76 -9.02 4.96 9.48
N ASP A 77 -7.76 5.25 9.78
CA ASP A 77 -6.68 5.32 8.78
C ASP A 77 -6.56 4.03 7.96
N SER A 78 -6.71 2.86 8.60
CA SER A 78 -6.73 1.56 7.91
C SER A 78 -7.89 1.41 6.93
N ASP A 79 -9.05 2.00 7.22
CA ASP A 79 -10.23 1.93 6.37
C ASP A 79 -10.06 2.72 5.06
N ILE A 80 -9.25 3.76 5.10
CA ILE A 80 -8.94 4.59 3.93
C ILE A 80 -7.63 4.19 3.23
N GLY A 81 -7.01 3.09 3.66
CA GLY A 81 -5.88 2.45 3.00
C GLY A 81 -4.52 2.72 3.58
N LEU A 82 -4.43 3.38 4.74
CA LEU A 82 -3.18 3.60 5.43
C LEU A 82 -2.82 2.39 6.30
N ASP A 83 -1.59 1.92 6.21
CA ASP A 83 -1.08 0.84 7.05
C ASP A 83 -0.66 1.39 8.42
N PRO A 84 -1.32 0.97 9.50
CA PRO A 84 -1.01 1.44 10.85
C PRO A 84 0.32 0.91 11.40
N SER A 85 0.97 -0.03 10.71
CA SER A 85 2.29 -0.52 11.12
C SER A 85 3.42 0.50 10.92
N PHE A 86 3.17 1.57 10.16
CA PHE A 86 4.13 2.63 9.90
C PHE A 86 3.96 3.79 10.88
N GLU A 87 4.98 4.07 11.66
CA GLU A 87 4.99 5.17 12.63
C GLU A 87 5.71 6.40 12.07
N PHE A 88 5.00 7.54 12.04
CA PHE A 88 5.53 8.80 11.57
C PHE A 88 5.70 9.79 12.74
N ASN A 89 6.69 10.68 12.62
CA ASN A 89 6.83 11.80 13.56
C ASN A 89 5.88 12.95 13.22
N ASN A 90 5.86 13.97 14.07
CA ASN A 90 5.03 15.17 13.89
C ASN A 90 5.34 15.97 12.61
N PHE A 91 6.43 15.66 11.91
CA PHE A 91 6.82 16.28 10.65
C PHE A 91 6.50 15.39 9.44
N GLY A 92 5.78 14.27 9.64
CA GLY A 92 5.43 13.32 8.59
C GLY A 92 6.60 12.44 8.09
N LYS A 93 7.72 12.40 8.84
CA LYS A 93 8.85 11.54 8.50
C LYS A 93 8.68 10.17 9.16
N LEU A 94 8.82 9.10 8.39
CA LEU A 94 8.80 7.73 8.87
C LEU A 94 9.90 7.51 9.92
N GLN A 95 9.51 7.06 11.11
CA GLN A 95 10.41 6.79 12.24
C GLN A 95 10.62 5.31 12.48
N ALA A 96 9.56 4.52 12.42
CA ALA A 96 9.62 3.10 12.71
C ALA A 96 8.58 2.31 11.92
N ILE A 97 8.80 1.01 11.81
CA ILE A 97 7.86 0.04 11.24
C ILE A 97 7.64 -1.05 12.28
N ILE A 98 6.38 -1.36 12.57
CA ILE A 98 5.98 -2.38 13.53
C ILE A 98 5.76 -3.70 12.78
N ILE A 99 6.47 -4.75 13.18
CA ILE A 99 6.33 -6.10 12.64
C ILE A 99 6.24 -7.06 13.83
N ASP A 100 5.20 -7.89 13.88
CA ASP A 100 4.96 -8.84 14.98
C ASP A 100 5.09 -8.18 16.36
N GLN A 101 4.47 -7.00 16.53
CA GLN A 101 4.48 -6.20 17.76
C GLN A 101 5.87 -5.68 18.17
N LYS A 102 6.87 -5.76 17.30
CA LYS A 102 8.22 -5.21 17.50
C LYS A 102 8.41 -3.98 16.65
N SER A 103 8.89 -2.90 17.26
CA SER A 103 9.21 -1.66 16.55
C SER A 103 10.63 -1.69 16.00
N TYR A 104 10.77 -1.41 14.72
CA TYR A 104 12.02 -1.33 13.98
C TYR A 104 12.26 0.11 13.56
N ALA A 105 13.19 0.80 14.22
CA ALA A 105 13.52 2.18 13.88
C ALA A 105 14.11 2.30 12.48
N VAL A 106 13.55 3.17 11.65
CA VAL A 106 14.01 3.39 10.28
C VAL A 106 15.22 4.32 10.29
N GLU A 107 16.37 3.83 9.84
CA GLU A 107 17.60 4.63 9.69
C GLU A 107 17.63 5.38 8.35
N LYS A 108 17.31 4.67 7.26
CA LYS A 108 17.25 5.24 5.91
C LYS A 108 16.46 4.37 4.94
N MET A 109 15.89 5.00 3.94
CA MET A 109 15.41 4.34 2.74
C MET A 109 16.59 4.08 1.79
N VAL A 110 16.69 2.87 1.26
CA VAL A 110 17.76 2.45 0.34
C VAL A 110 17.25 2.38 -1.09
N TYR A 111 15.99 1.98 -1.25
CA TYR A 111 15.38 1.82 -2.56
C TYR A 111 13.89 2.09 -2.47
N GLU A 112 13.37 2.76 -3.48
CA GLU A 112 11.96 3.06 -3.66
C GLU A 112 11.57 2.87 -5.12
N LEU A 113 10.51 2.10 -5.34
CA LEU A 113 9.84 1.98 -6.63
C LEU A 113 8.35 2.19 -6.41
N SER A 114 7.91 3.42 -6.58
CA SER A 114 6.49 3.77 -6.52
C SER A 114 5.84 3.55 -7.87
N CYS A 115 4.75 2.80 -7.92
CA CYS A 115 3.97 2.57 -9.13
C CYS A 115 2.49 2.41 -8.77
N ILE A 116 1.58 2.77 -9.70
CA ILE A 116 0.15 2.53 -9.50
C ILE A 116 -0.13 1.03 -9.59
N VAL A 117 0.42 0.37 -10.60
CA VAL A 117 0.22 -1.07 -10.83
C VAL A 117 1.57 -1.75 -10.83
N GLY A 118 1.74 -2.76 -9.99
CA GLY A 118 3.00 -3.50 -9.90
C GLY A 118 3.41 -3.83 -8.47
N ARG A 119 4.71 -4.04 -8.27
CA ARG A 119 5.24 -4.50 -6.98
C ARG A 119 5.41 -3.41 -5.92
N ALA A 120 5.39 -2.13 -6.29
CA ALA A 120 5.57 -0.99 -5.37
C ALA A 120 6.56 -1.33 -4.22
N THR A 121 7.83 -1.50 -4.58
CA THR A 121 8.85 -2.05 -3.68
C THR A 121 9.55 -0.94 -2.91
N HIS A 122 9.60 -1.07 -1.58
CA HIS A 122 10.39 -0.21 -0.71
C HIS A 122 11.42 -1.04 0.06
N VAL A 123 12.61 -0.49 0.23
CA VAL A 123 13.69 -1.14 0.99
C VAL A 123 14.27 -0.16 1.98
N TRP A 124 14.27 -0.51 3.25
CA TRP A 124 14.81 0.29 4.32
C TRP A 124 15.93 -0.43 5.06
N VAL A 125 16.87 0.34 5.59
CA VAL A 125 17.72 -0.09 6.69
C VAL A 125 17.00 0.27 7.97
N VAL A 126 16.71 -0.73 8.77
CA VAL A 126 16.01 -0.60 10.05
C VAL A 126 16.85 -1.17 11.19
N LYS A 127 16.58 -0.72 12.40
CA LYS A 127 17.29 -1.15 13.61
C LYS A 127 16.28 -1.52 14.71
N HIS A 128 16.50 -2.67 15.31
CA HIS A 128 15.89 -3.06 16.58
C HIS A 128 17.04 -3.38 17.56
N ASN A 129 17.46 -4.63 17.72
CA ASN A 129 18.68 -4.99 18.45
C ASN A 129 19.91 -4.98 17.52
N TYR A 130 19.69 -5.33 16.27
CA TYR A 130 20.69 -5.35 15.19
C TYR A 130 20.17 -4.51 14.01
N LYS A 131 21.03 -4.30 13.02
CA LYS A 131 20.62 -3.70 11.75
C LYS A 131 20.07 -4.78 10.82
N TYR A 132 18.96 -4.44 10.19
CA TYR A 132 18.28 -5.30 9.23
C TYR A 132 18.00 -4.52 7.95
N VAL A 133 17.84 -5.24 6.86
CA VAL A 133 17.26 -4.72 5.62
C VAL A 133 15.82 -5.22 5.56
N LEU A 134 14.89 -4.29 5.62
CA LEU A 134 13.46 -4.56 5.46
C LEU A 134 13.08 -4.28 4.03
N LYS A 135 12.49 -5.27 3.36
CA LYS A 135 11.91 -5.13 2.03
C LYS A 135 10.40 -5.28 2.15
N ASP A 136 9.70 -4.22 1.82
CA ASP A 136 8.25 -4.20 1.67
C ASP A 136 7.92 -4.19 0.19
N LEU A 137 6.99 -5.04 -0.23
CA LEU A 137 6.57 -5.11 -1.62
C LEU A 137 5.16 -5.64 -1.76
N TRP A 138 4.46 -5.11 -2.74
CA TRP A 138 3.16 -5.62 -3.10
C TRP A 138 3.30 -6.89 -3.95
N ILE A 139 2.76 -8.02 -3.46
CA ILE A 139 2.82 -9.32 -4.16
C ILE A 139 1.40 -9.82 -4.42
N GLN A 140 1.19 -10.40 -5.58
CA GLN A 140 -0.04 -11.14 -5.85
C GLN A 140 -0.04 -12.43 -5.02
N GLU A 141 -1.19 -12.78 -4.43
CA GLU A 141 -1.34 -13.88 -3.47
C GLU A 141 -0.71 -15.20 -3.91
N HIS A 142 -0.84 -15.54 -5.21
CA HIS A 142 -0.25 -16.76 -5.78
C HIS A 142 1.26 -16.69 -6.06
N HIS A 143 1.91 -15.54 -5.80
CA HIS A 143 3.36 -15.37 -5.94
C HIS A 143 4.09 -15.21 -4.60
N VAL A 144 3.37 -15.18 -3.47
CA VAL A 144 3.95 -14.94 -2.13
C VAL A 144 5.05 -15.94 -1.80
N ASP A 145 4.85 -17.21 -2.14
CA ASP A 145 5.78 -18.27 -1.74
C ASP A 145 7.08 -18.33 -2.55
N SER A 146 7.14 -17.70 -3.72
CA SER A 146 8.27 -17.92 -4.63
C SER A 146 9.57 -17.25 -4.15
N GLU A 147 9.51 -16.00 -3.67
CA GLU A 147 10.70 -15.25 -3.24
C GLU A 147 11.20 -15.74 -1.86
N ILE A 148 10.28 -15.95 -0.92
CA ILE A 148 10.60 -16.49 0.41
C ILE A 148 11.17 -17.89 0.29
N ASN A 149 10.58 -18.76 -0.51
CA ASN A 149 11.06 -20.12 -0.73
C ASN A 149 12.43 -20.16 -1.42
N ILE A 150 12.73 -19.22 -2.32
CA ILE A 150 14.06 -19.09 -2.91
C ILE A 150 15.08 -18.70 -1.84
N LEU A 151 14.78 -17.70 -1.01
CA LEU A 151 15.65 -17.25 0.07
C LEU A 151 15.91 -18.37 1.09
N LEU A 152 14.87 -19.10 1.50
CA LEU A 152 14.99 -20.24 2.41
C LEU A 152 15.90 -21.34 1.82
N LYS A 153 15.68 -21.72 0.56
CA LYS A 153 16.53 -22.69 -0.12
C LYS A 153 17.98 -22.25 -0.25
N MET A 154 18.22 -20.95 -0.48
CA MET A 154 19.56 -20.39 -0.50
C MET A 154 20.21 -20.46 0.89
N THR A 155 19.47 -20.12 1.95
CA THR A 155 19.96 -20.19 3.33
C THR A 155 20.31 -21.63 3.72
N ASP A 156 19.43 -22.59 3.39
CA ASP A 156 19.66 -24.01 3.64
C ASP A 156 20.89 -24.55 2.88
N ALA A 157 21.05 -24.12 1.62
CA ALA A 157 22.22 -24.50 0.83
C ALA A 157 23.53 -23.92 1.40
N MET A 158 23.49 -22.68 1.90
CA MET A 158 24.65 -22.04 2.53
C MET A 158 24.99 -22.67 3.88
N SER A 159 24.02 -23.01 4.71
CA SER A 159 24.25 -23.69 5.99
C SER A 159 24.82 -25.10 5.80
N GLY A 160 24.50 -25.78 4.71
CA GLY A 160 25.11 -27.06 4.33
C GLY A 160 26.58 -26.96 3.88
N LEU A 161 27.03 -25.76 3.47
CA LEU A 161 28.43 -25.51 3.06
C LEU A 161 29.35 -25.14 4.23
N GLU A 162 28.81 -24.62 5.34
CA GLU A 162 29.58 -24.30 6.55
C GLU A 162 29.93 -25.53 7.42
N GLY A 163 29.48 -26.72 7.03
CA GLY A 163 29.60 -27.97 7.80
C GLY A 163 30.80 -28.84 7.51
N SER A 164 31.91 -28.37 6.90
CA SER A 164 33.14 -29.18 6.77
C SER A 164 34.40 -28.31 6.71
N PRO A 165 35.05 -28.05 7.85
CA PRO A 165 36.47 -27.76 7.82
C PRO A 165 37.19 -29.10 7.70
N GLU A 166 37.37 -29.61 6.49
CA GLU A 166 38.37 -30.65 6.30
C GLU A 166 39.74 -30.03 6.51
N SER A 167 40.39 -30.56 7.56
CA SER A 167 41.80 -30.47 7.86
C SER A 167 42.67 -30.77 6.63
N PHE A 168 43.50 -29.82 6.26
CA PHE A 168 44.77 -30.02 5.57
C PHE A 168 45.89 -29.52 6.45
#